data_94747665194c1362c7c3c7032e940452
#
_entry.id   94747665194c1362c7c3c7032e940452
#
_cell.length_a   1.000
_cell.length_b   1.000
_cell.length_c   1.000
_cell.angle_alpha   90.00
_cell.angle_beta   90.00
_cell.angle_gamma   90.00
#
_symmetry.space_group_name_H-M   'P 1'
#
loop_
_entity.id
_entity.type
_entity.pdbx_description
1 polymer ?
#
loop_
_entity_poly.entity_id
_entity_poly.type
_entity_poly.pdbx_seq_one_letter_code
_entity_poly.pdbx_strand_id
1 'polypeptide(L)'
;MKSNHRPRSARPLFLALTALLALGATALAHAADAVRIRAGTFKDHTDENGVVWLADQGFSGGDTIDRTGILVGNTKTPSIYTAERYSMDSFSRALPNGKYTVKLHFAETYEGIYGAGERVFSFKVEGKEFKDFDVTAKAGGVMRAYVETVEVEVADGKLDITFTPKIENTQINALEIIPAS
;
A
#
# COMPACT_ATOMS: atom_id res chain seq x y z
N MET A 1 11.29 91.83 -39.95
CA MET A 1 11.72 90.82 -39.02
C MET A 1 10.65 89.74 -38.98
N LYS A 2 10.91 88.54 -39.61
CA LYS A 2 9.96 87.48 -39.70
C LYS A 2 10.39 86.40 -38.69
N SER A 3 9.55 86.15 -37.68
CA SER A 3 9.75 85.12 -36.68
C SER A 3 9.18 83.77 -37.21
N ASN A 4 10.08 82.77 -37.33
CA ASN A 4 9.74 81.47 -37.76
C ASN A 4 9.44 80.61 -36.50
N HIS A 5 8.15 80.28 -36.29
CA HIS A 5 7.73 79.27 -35.32
C HIS A 5 7.60 77.91 -36.02
N ARG A 6 8.45 76.95 -35.65
CA ARG A 6 8.32 75.54 -36.03
C ARG A 6 7.43 74.82 -35.02
N PRO A 7 6.43 73.98 -35.44
CA PRO A 7 5.66 73.21 -34.50
C PRO A 7 6.43 71.94 -34.04
N ARG A 8 6.36 71.68 -32.74
CA ARG A 8 6.91 70.47 -32.09
C ARG A 8 5.99 69.30 -32.42
N SER A 9 6.56 68.30 -33.07
CA SER A 9 5.89 67.02 -33.31
C SER A 9 5.79 66.21 -32.01
N ALA A 10 4.53 65.87 -31.62
CA ALA A 10 4.26 64.93 -30.52
C ALA A 10 4.49 63.50 -31.03
N ARG A 11 5.35 62.76 -30.36
CA ARG A 11 5.55 61.33 -30.59
C ARG A 11 4.49 60.55 -29.81
N PRO A 12 3.75 59.61 -30.45
CA PRO A 12 2.85 58.72 -29.70
C PRO A 12 3.66 57.69 -28.91
N LEU A 13 3.34 57.58 -27.60
CA LEU A 13 3.87 56.59 -26.69
C LEU A 13 3.10 55.29 -26.96
N PHE A 14 3.73 54.29 -27.63
CA PHE A 14 3.20 52.95 -27.75
C PHE A 14 3.38 52.21 -26.43
N LEU A 15 2.28 52.01 -25.69
CA LEU A 15 2.22 51.11 -24.55
C LEU A 15 2.18 49.69 -25.09
N ALA A 16 3.28 48.94 -25.00
CA ALA A 16 3.32 47.52 -25.29
C ALA A 16 2.76 46.75 -24.10
N LEU A 17 1.54 46.23 -24.25
CA LEU A 17 0.90 45.37 -23.29
C LEU A 17 1.45 43.94 -23.49
N THR A 18 2.48 43.54 -22.71
CA THR A 18 2.98 42.15 -22.67
C THR A 18 1.99 41.27 -21.89
N ALA A 19 1.16 40.49 -22.61
CA ALA A 19 0.34 39.45 -22.01
C ALA A 19 1.24 38.26 -21.63
N LEU A 20 1.45 38.07 -20.33
CA LEU A 20 2.15 36.91 -19.78
C LEU A 20 1.18 35.72 -19.81
N LEU A 21 1.30 34.82 -20.81
CA LEU A 21 0.60 33.53 -20.83
C LEU A 21 1.23 32.63 -19.78
N ALA A 22 0.59 32.49 -18.62
CA ALA A 22 0.92 31.45 -17.65
C ALA A 22 0.45 30.10 -18.22
N LEU A 23 1.37 29.32 -18.80
CA LEU A 23 1.14 27.90 -19.12
C LEU A 23 1.04 27.14 -17.79
N GLY A 24 -0.17 26.92 -17.32
CA GLY A 24 -0.43 25.99 -16.23
C GLY A 24 -0.10 24.56 -16.70
N ALA A 25 1.06 24.06 -16.30
CA ALA A 25 1.36 22.64 -16.45
C ALA A 25 0.42 21.86 -15.53
N THR A 26 -0.69 21.33 -16.06
CA THR A 26 -1.46 20.29 -15.39
C THR A 26 -0.59 19.04 -15.34
N ALA A 27 0.04 18.79 -14.20
CA ALA A 27 0.66 17.48 -13.94
C ALA A 27 -0.45 16.44 -14.03
N LEU A 28 -0.42 15.62 -15.07
CA LEU A 28 -1.20 14.39 -15.12
C LEU A 28 -0.71 13.53 -13.96
N ALA A 29 -1.48 13.49 -12.87
CA ALA A 29 -1.24 12.53 -11.80
C ALA A 29 -1.37 11.14 -12.43
N HIS A 30 -0.24 10.48 -12.67
CA HIS A 30 -0.24 9.05 -12.97
C HIS A 30 -0.84 8.36 -11.75
N ALA A 31 -1.93 7.63 -11.94
CA ALA A 31 -2.40 6.74 -10.89
C ALA A 31 -1.25 5.81 -10.54
N ALA A 32 -0.82 5.84 -9.28
CA ALA A 32 0.26 4.96 -8.84
C ALA A 32 -0.19 3.51 -9.04
N ASP A 33 0.71 2.65 -9.52
CA ASP A 33 0.40 1.22 -9.67
C ASP A 33 0.18 0.57 -8.29
N ALA A 34 -0.68 -0.45 -8.27
CA ALA A 34 -0.89 -1.24 -7.07
C ALA A 34 0.42 -1.92 -6.64
N VAL A 35 0.77 -1.78 -5.37
CA VAL A 35 1.91 -2.47 -4.77
C VAL A 35 1.44 -3.79 -4.17
N ARG A 36 2.13 -4.88 -4.49
CA ARG A 36 1.88 -6.21 -3.95
C ARG A 36 3.15 -6.77 -3.36
N ILE A 37 3.08 -7.27 -2.14
CA ILE A 37 4.22 -7.82 -1.39
C ILE A 37 3.83 -9.20 -0.88
N ARG A 38 4.63 -10.21 -1.22
CA ARG A 38 4.53 -11.54 -0.63
C ARG A 38 5.45 -11.59 0.58
N ALA A 39 4.88 -11.61 1.77
CA ALA A 39 5.63 -11.68 3.01
C ALA A 39 6.33 -13.04 3.16
N GLY A 40 7.48 -13.03 3.81
CA GLY A 40 8.21 -14.24 4.12
C GLY A 40 9.12 -14.76 3.01
N THR A 41 9.31 -14.05 1.89
CA THR A 41 10.17 -14.49 0.79
C THR A 41 11.22 -13.47 0.41
N PHE A 42 12.38 -13.93 -0.04
CA PHE A 42 13.51 -13.08 -0.45
C PHE A 42 13.59 -12.83 -1.96
N LYS A 43 12.58 -13.28 -2.72
CA LYS A 43 12.50 -13.11 -4.18
C LYS A 43 11.07 -12.74 -4.57
N ASP A 44 10.95 -11.98 -5.63
CA ASP A 44 9.67 -11.71 -6.26
C ASP A 44 9.02 -13.02 -6.71
N HIS A 45 7.70 -13.05 -6.67
CA HIS A 45 6.89 -14.21 -6.99
C HIS A 45 5.82 -13.84 -8.02
N THR A 46 5.59 -14.72 -8.99
CA THR A 46 4.47 -14.60 -9.93
C THR A 46 3.41 -15.62 -9.54
N ASP A 47 2.21 -15.15 -9.24
CA ASP A 47 1.09 -16.02 -8.84
C ASP A 47 0.44 -16.73 -10.05
N GLU A 48 -0.56 -17.56 -9.78
CA GLU A 48 -1.29 -18.37 -10.77
C GLU A 48 -2.05 -17.54 -11.81
N ASN A 49 -2.27 -16.25 -11.55
CA ASN A 49 -2.90 -15.29 -12.46
C ASN A 49 -1.87 -14.48 -13.27
N GLY A 50 -0.56 -14.73 -13.08
CA GLY A 50 0.51 -13.97 -13.71
C GLY A 50 0.80 -12.62 -13.04
N VAL A 51 0.28 -12.38 -11.84
CA VAL A 51 0.50 -11.15 -11.09
C VAL A 51 1.82 -11.25 -10.31
N VAL A 52 2.66 -10.21 -10.44
CA VAL A 52 3.93 -10.14 -9.73
C VAL A 52 3.73 -9.58 -8.32
N TRP A 53 4.26 -10.29 -7.34
CA TRP A 53 4.35 -9.93 -5.94
C TRP A 53 5.81 -9.69 -5.60
N LEU A 54 6.12 -8.52 -5.07
CA LEU A 54 7.46 -8.18 -4.61
C LEU A 54 7.87 -9.07 -3.44
N ALA A 55 9.17 -9.28 -3.28
CA ALA A 55 9.74 -9.92 -2.11
C ALA A 55 9.38 -9.20 -0.82
N ASP A 56 9.53 -9.88 0.31
CA ASP A 56 9.34 -9.34 1.65
C ASP A 56 10.13 -8.05 1.86
N GLN A 57 9.41 -6.99 2.15
CA GLN A 57 9.99 -5.66 2.38
C GLN A 57 9.03 -4.78 3.19
N GLY A 58 9.58 -3.76 3.85
CA GLY A 58 8.81 -2.77 4.62
C GLY A 58 8.42 -3.24 6.02
N PHE A 59 8.62 -4.51 6.37
CA PHE A 59 8.36 -5.03 7.70
C PHE A 59 9.51 -4.75 8.67
N SER A 60 9.18 -4.57 9.95
CA SER A 60 10.10 -4.47 11.07
C SER A 60 9.82 -5.57 12.08
N GLY A 61 10.88 -6.18 12.59
CA GLY A 61 10.79 -7.31 13.52
C GLY A 61 10.35 -8.62 12.87
N GLY A 62 10.34 -9.68 13.68
CA GLY A 62 9.89 -11.00 13.30
C GLY A 62 10.83 -11.77 12.38
N ASP A 63 10.37 -12.96 12.02
CA ASP A 63 11.06 -13.92 11.17
C ASP A 63 10.20 -14.32 9.98
N THR A 64 10.78 -15.07 9.05
CA THR A 64 10.13 -15.52 7.82
C THR A 64 10.20 -17.03 7.69
N ILE A 65 9.18 -17.64 7.08
CA ILE A 65 9.18 -19.05 6.74
C ILE A 65 8.48 -19.26 5.40
N ASP A 66 9.02 -20.16 4.57
CA ASP A 66 8.38 -20.65 3.34
C ASP A 66 8.10 -22.15 3.51
N ARG A 67 6.82 -22.51 3.45
CA ARG A 67 6.32 -23.89 3.54
C ARG A 67 5.94 -24.40 2.16
N THR A 68 6.89 -24.43 1.25
CA THR A 68 6.69 -24.91 -0.12
C THR A 68 6.00 -26.27 -0.12
N GLY A 69 4.95 -26.44 -0.93
CA GLY A 69 4.25 -27.69 -1.12
C GLY A 69 2.99 -27.87 -0.25
N ILE A 70 2.67 -26.93 0.65
CA ILE A 70 1.37 -26.95 1.34
C ILE A 70 0.25 -26.52 0.40
N LEU A 71 -0.95 -27.00 0.67
CA LEU A 71 -2.17 -26.64 -0.06
C LEU A 71 -3.01 -25.68 0.79
N VAL A 72 -3.26 -24.49 0.27
CA VAL A 72 -4.12 -23.50 0.90
C VAL A 72 -5.41 -23.38 0.10
N GLY A 73 -6.52 -23.64 0.76
CA GLY A 73 -7.85 -23.53 0.17
C GLY A 73 -8.43 -22.12 0.26
N ASN A 74 -9.65 -21.98 -0.24
CA ASN A 74 -10.41 -20.72 -0.22
C ASN A 74 -9.77 -19.57 -1.02
N THR A 75 -8.94 -19.92 -2.02
CA THR A 75 -8.25 -18.95 -2.88
C THR A 75 -8.02 -19.52 -4.28
N LYS A 76 -7.81 -18.62 -5.26
CA LYS A 76 -7.36 -18.97 -6.62
C LYS A 76 -5.85 -18.75 -6.80
N THR A 77 -5.17 -18.21 -5.79
CA THR A 77 -3.74 -17.92 -5.79
C THR A 77 -3.07 -18.52 -4.54
N PRO A 78 -3.10 -19.88 -4.39
CA PRO A 78 -2.58 -20.53 -3.19
C PRO A 78 -1.09 -20.29 -2.96
N SER A 79 -0.32 -20.05 -4.01
CA SER A 79 1.13 -19.87 -3.92
C SER A 79 1.55 -18.64 -3.09
N ILE A 80 0.73 -17.60 -3.01
CA ILE A 80 1.07 -16.43 -2.18
C ILE A 80 0.97 -16.69 -0.67
N TYR A 81 0.28 -17.76 -0.27
CA TYR A 81 0.05 -18.14 1.13
C TYR A 81 1.00 -19.22 1.65
N THR A 82 1.91 -19.75 0.82
CA THR A 82 2.86 -20.78 1.27
C THR A 82 4.03 -20.20 2.07
N ALA A 83 4.20 -18.89 2.07
CA ALA A 83 5.16 -18.18 2.90
C ALA A 83 4.46 -17.19 3.83
N GLU A 84 5.09 -16.88 4.93
CA GLU A 84 4.60 -15.88 5.88
C GLU A 84 5.75 -15.17 6.58
N ARG A 85 5.47 -13.92 7.01
CA ARG A 85 6.23 -13.26 8.06
C ARG A 85 5.46 -13.38 9.36
N TYR A 86 6.14 -13.72 10.45
CA TYR A 86 5.53 -13.88 11.77
C TYR A 86 6.33 -13.13 12.84
N SER A 87 5.71 -12.85 13.98
CA SER A 87 6.29 -12.06 15.08
C SER A 87 6.74 -10.64 14.69
N MET A 88 6.22 -10.10 13.59
CA MET A 88 6.53 -8.73 13.18
C MET A 88 5.84 -7.71 14.08
N ASP A 89 6.51 -6.55 14.26
CA ASP A 89 6.01 -5.41 15.01
C ASP A 89 5.21 -4.44 14.12
N SER A 90 5.72 -4.19 12.92
CA SER A 90 5.13 -3.20 12.01
C SER A 90 5.48 -3.44 10.55
N PHE A 91 4.75 -2.72 9.70
CA PHE A 91 5.05 -2.51 8.28
C PHE A 91 4.96 -1.01 8.01
N SER A 92 5.88 -0.49 7.20
CA SER A 92 5.86 0.89 6.73
C SER A 92 6.31 1.00 5.27
N ARG A 93 5.62 1.84 4.49
CA ARG A 93 5.98 2.10 3.10
C ARG A 93 5.69 3.54 2.71
N ALA A 94 6.69 4.23 2.14
CA ALA A 94 6.51 5.54 1.56
C ALA A 94 5.52 5.48 0.38
N LEU A 95 4.49 6.32 0.42
CA LEU A 95 3.43 6.44 -0.59
C LEU A 95 3.03 7.91 -0.75
N PRO A 96 2.58 8.35 -1.93
CA PRO A 96 1.93 9.63 -2.07
C PRO A 96 0.71 9.75 -1.13
N ASN A 97 0.43 10.96 -0.66
CA ASN A 97 -0.82 11.22 0.07
C ASN A 97 -2.02 10.92 -0.82
N GLY A 98 -3.04 10.30 -0.23
CA GLY A 98 -4.24 9.90 -0.95
C GLY A 98 -4.98 8.75 -0.30
N LYS A 99 -6.06 8.31 -0.96
CA LYS A 99 -6.87 7.19 -0.50
C LYS A 99 -6.39 5.89 -1.11
N TYR A 100 -6.38 4.83 -0.31
CA TYR A 100 -5.93 3.50 -0.69
C TYR A 100 -6.88 2.42 -0.17
N THR A 101 -7.03 1.36 -0.97
CA THR A 101 -7.56 0.09 -0.49
C THR A 101 -6.38 -0.80 -0.14
N VAL A 102 -6.28 -1.17 1.13
CA VAL A 102 -5.25 -2.10 1.63
C VAL A 102 -5.88 -3.46 1.85
N LYS A 103 -5.29 -4.52 1.26
CA LYS A 103 -5.70 -5.91 1.47
C LYS A 103 -4.60 -6.65 2.18
N LEU A 104 -4.93 -7.19 3.35
CA LEU A 104 -4.05 -8.03 4.15
C LEU A 104 -4.47 -9.49 3.93
N HIS A 105 -3.55 -10.30 3.45
CA HIS A 105 -3.76 -11.70 3.11
C HIS A 105 -3.25 -12.59 4.23
N PHE A 106 -4.09 -13.48 4.73
CA PHE A 106 -3.82 -14.36 5.85
C PHE A 106 -4.21 -15.80 5.52
N ALA A 107 -3.42 -16.75 5.98
CA ALA A 107 -3.79 -18.15 6.12
C ALA A 107 -3.03 -18.72 7.32
N GLU A 108 -3.71 -19.43 8.21
CA GLU A 108 -3.02 -20.14 9.27
C GLU A 108 -2.40 -21.41 8.70
N THR A 109 -1.07 -21.42 8.61
CA THR A 109 -0.30 -22.51 7.99
C THR A 109 0.69 -23.17 8.94
N TYR A 110 0.76 -22.72 10.20
CA TYR A 110 1.61 -23.31 11.21
C TYR A 110 1.01 -24.60 11.77
N GLU A 111 1.80 -25.67 11.78
CA GLU A 111 1.36 -26.99 12.20
C GLU A 111 0.95 -27.10 13.67
N GLY A 112 1.38 -26.14 14.51
CA GLY A 112 1.03 -26.07 15.92
C GLY A 112 -0.31 -25.44 16.24
N ILE A 113 -1.05 -24.95 15.23
CA ILE A 113 -2.37 -24.36 15.36
C ILE A 113 -3.39 -25.26 14.69
N TYR A 114 -4.40 -25.69 15.44
CA TYR A 114 -5.41 -26.64 14.98
C TYR A 114 -6.81 -26.03 14.86
N GLY A 115 -7.05 -24.86 15.49
CA GLY A 115 -8.36 -24.26 15.55
C GLY A 115 -8.40 -22.79 15.93
N ALA A 116 -9.60 -22.25 15.92
CA ALA A 116 -9.87 -20.89 16.35
C ALA A 116 -9.54 -20.69 17.84
N GLY A 117 -9.05 -19.50 18.19
CA GLY A 117 -8.64 -19.13 19.53
C GLY A 117 -7.19 -19.44 19.87
N GLU A 118 -6.49 -20.22 19.05
CA GLU A 118 -5.10 -20.63 19.33
C GLU A 118 -4.07 -19.61 18.82
N ARG A 119 -4.43 -18.76 17.83
CA ARG A 119 -3.68 -17.56 17.47
C ARG A 119 -4.61 -16.36 17.39
N VAL A 120 -4.36 -15.36 18.22
CA VAL A 120 -5.13 -14.12 18.28
C VAL A 120 -4.17 -12.94 18.41
N PHE A 121 -4.31 -11.96 17.53
CA PHE A 121 -3.52 -10.73 17.59
C PHE A 121 -4.37 -9.53 17.19
N SER A 122 -3.86 -8.33 17.37
CA SER A 122 -4.50 -7.11 16.89
C SER A 122 -3.57 -6.41 15.90
N PHE A 123 -4.13 -5.64 14.99
CA PHE A 123 -3.35 -4.78 14.12
C PHE A 123 -4.07 -3.47 13.85
N LYS A 124 -3.32 -2.45 13.42
CA LYS A 124 -3.86 -1.16 12.98
C LYS A 124 -3.32 -0.83 11.60
N VAL A 125 -4.16 -0.33 10.72
CA VAL A 125 -3.79 0.21 9.40
C VAL A 125 -4.18 1.68 9.41
N GLU A 126 -3.21 2.60 9.32
CA GLU A 126 -3.44 4.05 9.45
C GLU A 126 -4.32 4.38 10.67
N GLY A 127 -4.01 3.78 11.82
CA GLY A 127 -4.77 3.97 13.06
C GLY A 127 -6.12 3.24 13.16
N LYS A 128 -6.64 2.69 12.07
CA LYS A 128 -7.87 1.90 12.08
C LYS A 128 -7.60 0.52 12.67
N GLU A 129 -8.19 0.24 13.83
CA GLU A 129 -7.88 -0.95 14.64
C GLU A 129 -8.75 -2.17 14.27
N PHE A 130 -8.09 -3.32 14.19
CA PHE A 130 -8.66 -4.67 14.07
C PHE A 130 -8.26 -5.44 15.33
N LYS A 131 -9.15 -5.44 16.31
CA LYS A 131 -8.88 -5.99 17.62
C LYS A 131 -9.24 -7.47 17.69
N ASP A 132 -8.41 -8.24 18.43
CA ASP A 132 -8.63 -9.66 18.71
C ASP A 132 -8.88 -10.48 17.42
N PHE A 133 -8.05 -10.23 16.40
CA PHE A 133 -8.15 -10.87 15.10
C PHE A 133 -7.66 -12.30 15.15
N ASP A 134 -8.50 -13.22 14.73
CA ASP A 134 -8.24 -14.66 14.66
C ASP A 134 -8.39 -15.12 13.20
N VAL A 135 -7.27 -15.44 12.57
CA VAL A 135 -7.23 -15.87 11.17
C VAL A 135 -8.05 -17.13 10.94
N THR A 136 -7.90 -18.12 11.83
CA THR A 136 -8.58 -19.41 11.72
C THR A 136 -10.10 -19.26 11.82
N ALA A 137 -10.57 -18.42 12.77
CA ALA A 137 -11.99 -18.12 12.91
C ALA A 137 -12.54 -17.40 11.65
N LYS A 138 -11.80 -16.43 11.13
CA LYS A 138 -12.17 -15.65 9.93
C LYS A 138 -12.19 -16.51 8.66
N ALA A 139 -11.19 -17.35 8.48
CA ALA A 139 -11.06 -18.24 7.30
C ALA A 139 -11.99 -19.46 7.35
N GLY A 140 -12.54 -19.78 8.52
CA GLY A 140 -13.34 -20.97 8.75
C GLY A 140 -12.50 -22.27 8.84
N GLY A 141 -11.24 -22.15 9.32
CA GLY A 141 -10.33 -23.27 9.54
C GLY A 141 -8.88 -22.94 9.17
N VAL A 142 -7.98 -23.83 9.55
CA VAL A 142 -6.57 -23.78 9.16
C VAL A 142 -6.40 -24.12 7.67
N MET A 143 -5.27 -23.78 7.07
CA MET A 143 -4.97 -23.99 5.64
C MET A 143 -6.02 -23.38 4.70
N ARG A 144 -6.64 -22.29 5.10
CA ARG A 144 -7.65 -21.55 4.34
C ARG A 144 -7.30 -20.08 4.30
N ALA A 145 -7.37 -19.51 3.11
CA ALA A 145 -7.09 -18.08 2.91
C ALA A 145 -8.24 -17.21 3.41
N TYR A 146 -7.88 -16.08 3.98
CA TYR A 146 -8.74 -14.96 4.32
C TYR A 146 -8.11 -13.65 3.92
N VAL A 147 -8.90 -12.72 3.41
CA VAL A 147 -8.43 -11.38 3.05
C VAL A 147 -9.21 -10.34 3.86
N GLU A 148 -8.51 -9.57 4.69
CA GLU A 148 -9.08 -8.39 5.32
C GLU A 148 -8.84 -7.19 4.40
N THR A 149 -9.91 -6.44 4.10
CA THR A 149 -9.84 -5.28 3.22
C THR A 149 -10.20 -4.03 4.00
N VAL A 150 -9.35 -3.01 3.91
CA VAL A 150 -9.55 -1.75 4.60
C VAL A 150 -9.27 -0.57 3.68
N GLU A 151 -10.15 0.42 3.70
CA GLU A 151 -9.92 1.71 3.05
C GLU A 151 -9.27 2.66 4.05
N VAL A 152 -8.19 3.32 3.63
CA VAL A 152 -7.42 4.26 4.44
C VAL A 152 -7.07 5.52 3.65
N GLU A 153 -6.68 6.55 4.37
CA GLU A 153 -6.13 7.79 3.81
C GLU A 153 -4.70 7.98 4.35
N VAL A 154 -3.74 8.03 3.44
CA VAL A 154 -2.35 8.39 3.74
C VAL A 154 -2.24 9.91 3.70
N ALA A 155 -1.84 10.54 4.80
CA ALA A 155 -1.74 11.99 4.93
C ALA A 155 -0.32 12.51 5.19
N ASP A 156 0.61 11.64 5.59
CA ASP A 156 1.97 11.97 6.00
C ASP A 156 3.08 11.38 5.08
N GLY A 157 2.68 10.88 3.92
CA GLY A 157 3.62 10.35 2.91
C GLY A 157 4.00 8.89 3.10
N LYS A 158 3.37 8.15 4.01
CA LYS A 158 3.63 6.72 4.23
C LYS A 158 2.40 5.98 4.72
N LEU A 159 2.30 4.70 4.38
CA LEU A 159 1.34 3.76 4.95
C LEU A 159 2.02 3.03 6.11
N ASP A 160 1.41 3.10 7.29
CA ASP A 160 1.86 2.41 8.49
C ASP A 160 0.86 1.33 8.94
N ILE A 161 1.39 0.14 9.27
CA ILE A 161 0.64 -0.94 9.91
C ILE A 161 1.40 -1.36 11.16
N THR A 162 0.70 -1.50 12.28
CA THR A 162 1.29 -2.02 13.53
C THR A 162 0.59 -3.31 13.94
N PHE A 163 1.34 -4.23 14.53
CA PHE A 163 0.84 -5.53 14.97
C PHE A 163 1.10 -5.72 16.47
N THR A 164 0.16 -6.34 17.17
CA THR A 164 0.25 -6.59 18.60
C THR A 164 -0.22 -8.02 18.91
N PRO A 165 0.66 -8.91 19.35
CA PRO A 165 0.30 -10.29 19.70
C PRO A 165 -0.55 -10.33 20.97
N LYS A 166 -1.41 -11.35 21.09
CA LYS A 166 -2.21 -11.63 22.29
C LYS A 166 -2.14 -13.11 22.69
N ILE A 167 -2.36 -14.01 21.76
CA ILE A 167 -2.20 -15.46 21.89
C ILE A 167 -1.36 -15.88 20.69
N GLU A 168 -0.23 -16.52 20.90
CA GLU A 168 0.75 -16.79 19.85
C GLU A 168 1.26 -15.52 19.15
N ASN A 169 1.90 -15.68 18.02
CA ASN A 169 2.53 -14.63 17.25
C ASN A 169 1.56 -13.89 16.34
N THR A 170 1.94 -12.70 15.92
CA THR A 170 1.38 -12.03 14.73
C THR A 170 1.85 -12.75 13.47
N GLN A 171 1.07 -12.75 12.40
CA GLN A 171 1.48 -13.33 11.11
C GLN A 171 0.78 -12.62 9.95
N ILE A 172 1.38 -12.68 8.75
CA ILE A 172 0.80 -12.22 7.48
C ILE A 172 1.45 -12.97 6.31
N ASN A 173 0.68 -13.31 5.28
CA ASN A 173 1.20 -13.96 4.08
C ASN A 173 1.48 -12.99 2.94
N ALA A 174 0.62 -11.98 2.73
CA ALA A 174 0.82 -11.00 1.69
C ALA A 174 0.05 -9.70 1.96
N LEU A 175 0.42 -8.64 1.23
CA LEU A 175 -0.17 -7.32 1.34
C LEU A 175 -0.36 -6.72 -0.05
N GLU A 176 -1.55 -6.16 -0.33
CA GLU A 176 -1.80 -5.31 -1.50
C GLU A 176 -2.12 -3.89 -1.04
N ILE A 177 -1.56 -2.90 -1.73
CA ILE A 177 -1.85 -1.47 -1.54
C ILE A 177 -2.29 -0.93 -2.89
N ILE A 178 -3.56 -0.61 -3.01
CA ILE A 178 -4.21 -0.25 -4.26
C ILE A 178 -4.67 1.21 -4.14
N PRO A 179 -4.13 2.13 -4.96
CA PRO A 179 -4.62 3.51 -4.98
C PRO A 179 -6.12 3.55 -5.32
N ALA A 180 -6.89 4.38 -4.62
CA ALA A 180 -8.27 4.65 -5.01
C ALA A 180 -8.28 5.46 -6.31
N SER A 181 -9.12 5.07 -7.24
CA SER A 181 -9.34 5.77 -8.52
C SER A 181 -10.13 7.06 -8.33
#